data_cb7802903b059e4e11c80044be94fba6
#
_entry.id   cb7802903b059e4e11c80044be94fba6
#
_cell.length_a   1.000
_cell.length_b   1.000
_cell.length_c   1.000
_cell.angle_alpha   90.00
_cell.angle_beta   90.00
_cell.angle_gamma   90.00
#
_symmetry.space_group_name_H-M   'P 1'
#
loop_
_entity.id
_entity.type
_entity.pdbx_description
1 polymer ?
#
loop_
_entity_poly.entity_id
_entity_poly.type
_entity_poly.pdbx_seq_one_letter_code
_entity_poly.pdbx_strand_id
1 'polypeptide(L)'
;MAKSIEEIKKFIKIAEEMLERGETDTCMNRLYISCENAAEILLRKYSAEMPKRHDKIANALENLFKTGKLEKDFSFTLRRLYDLHMRSDYGKEIGEETSKEEIVRLLEEAKSLLQAAR
;
A
#
# COMPACT_ATOMS: atom_id res chain seq x y z
N MET A 1 15.11 -6.62 0.36
CA MET A 1 15.02 -6.14 1.75
C MET A 1 14.02 -5.01 1.84
N ALA A 2 13.15 -5.03 2.85
CA ALA A 2 12.13 -3.99 3.01
C ALA A 2 12.75 -2.65 3.39
N LYS A 3 12.09 -1.56 2.99
CA LYS A 3 12.45 -0.22 3.43
C LYS A 3 12.19 -0.08 4.93
N SER A 4 12.93 0.82 5.57
CA SER A 4 12.70 1.14 6.98
C SER A 4 11.40 1.94 7.15
N ILE A 5 10.90 2.01 8.38
CA ILE A 5 9.73 2.83 8.72
C ILE A 5 9.94 4.28 8.26
N GLU A 6 11.14 4.84 8.49
CA GLU A 6 11.44 6.22 8.11
C GLU A 6 11.45 6.43 6.58
N GLU A 7 11.95 5.46 5.83
CA GLU A 7 11.92 5.51 4.38
C GLU A 7 10.49 5.44 3.84
N ILE A 8 9.67 4.58 4.45
CA ILE A 8 8.25 4.45 4.07
C ILE A 8 7.51 5.76 4.33
N LYS A 9 7.77 6.41 5.46
CA LYS A 9 7.20 7.72 5.78
C LYS A 9 7.53 8.74 4.70
N LYS A 10 8.79 8.77 4.25
CA LYS A 10 9.22 9.68 3.19
C LYS A 10 8.48 9.41 1.87
N PHE A 11 8.30 8.12 1.54
CA PHE A 11 7.59 7.74 0.32
C PHE A 11 6.12 8.18 0.37
N ILE A 12 5.47 8.03 1.52
CA ILE A 12 4.08 8.48 1.69
C ILE A 12 3.99 10.01 1.55
N LYS A 13 4.96 10.73 2.11
CA LYS A 13 5.00 12.19 1.99
C LYS A 13 5.18 12.62 0.53
N ILE A 14 6.05 11.93 -0.20
CA ILE A 14 6.23 12.20 -1.64
C ILE A 14 4.92 11.94 -2.40
N ALA A 15 4.20 10.85 -2.04
CA ALA A 15 2.92 10.55 -2.66
C ALA A 15 1.92 11.70 -2.45
N GLU A 16 1.85 12.26 -1.24
CA GLU A 16 0.99 13.39 -0.95
C GLU A 16 1.34 14.61 -1.80
N GLU A 17 2.64 14.92 -1.92
CA GLU A 17 3.12 16.03 -2.74
C GLU A 17 2.81 15.83 -4.22
N MET A 18 2.95 14.61 -4.71
CA MET A 18 2.64 14.30 -6.11
C MET A 18 1.14 14.44 -6.40
N LEU A 19 0.30 14.04 -5.44
CA LEU A 19 -1.14 14.23 -5.58
C LEU A 19 -1.49 15.71 -5.70
N GLU A 20 -0.89 16.56 -4.87
CA GLU A 20 -1.10 18.01 -4.92
C GLU A 20 -0.70 18.62 -6.26
N ARG A 21 0.33 18.05 -6.90
CA ARG A 21 0.80 18.49 -8.21
C ARG A 21 0.03 17.89 -9.38
N GLY A 22 -0.94 17.01 -9.10
CA GLY A 22 -1.69 16.33 -10.13
C GLY A 22 -0.93 15.18 -10.80
N GLU A 23 0.20 14.76 -10.23
CA GLU A 23 1.00 13.66 -10.76
C GLU A 23 0.51 12.33 -10.16
N THR A 24 -0.64 11.89 -10.64
CA THR A 24 -1.36 10.74 -10.11
C THR A 24 -0.59 9.43 -10.22
N ASP A 25 0.03 9.19 -11.37
CA ASP A 25 0.77 7.93 -11.57
C ASP A 25 1.93 7.79 -10.59
N THR A 26 2.68 8.86 -10.37
CA THR A 26 3.78 8.84 -9.42
C THR A 26 3.27 8.67 -7.99
N CYS A 27 2.17 9.34 -7.65
CA CYS A 27 1.51 9.19 -6.35
C CYS A 27 1.17 7.71 -6.10
N MET A 28 0.49 7.07 -7.04
CA MET A 28 0.07 5.67 -6.89
C MET A 28 1.24 4.72 -6.79
N ASN A 29 2.31 4.96 -7.57
CA ASN A 29 3.52 4.15 -7.51
C ASN A 29 4.14 4.20 -6.11
N ARG A 30 4.27 5.42 -5.54
CA ARG A 30 4.84 5.59 -4.20
C ARG A 30 3.96 4.96 -3.12
N LEU A 31 2.63 5.06 -3.26
CA LEU A 31 1.71 4.43 -2.34
C LEU A 31 1.81 2.91 -2.38
N TYR A 32 1.86 2.33 -3.58
CA TYR A 32 2.00 0.89 -3.72
C TYR A 32 3.28 0.38 -3.06
N ILE A 33 4.42 1.01 -3.35
CA ILE A 33 5.70 0.63 -2.76
C ILE A 33 5.65 0.76 -1.24
N SER A 34 5.08 1.85 -0.74
CA SER A 34 4.95 2.09 0.71
C SER A 34 4.14 0.99 1.39
N CYS A 35 2.98 0.67 0.83
CA CYS A 35 2.10 -0.33 1.42
C CYS A 35 2.70 -1.74 1.35
N GLU A 36 3.37 -2.10 0.25
CA GLU A 36 4.00 -3.41 0.15
C GLU A 36 5.13 -3.57 1.17
N ASN A 37 5.96 -2.53 1.34
CA ASN A 37 7.03 -2.57 2.33
C ASN A 37 6.50 -2.55 3.77
N ALA A 38 5.46 -1.76 4.04
CA ALA A 38 4.83 -1.76 5.35
C ALA A 38 4.21 -3.13 5.66
N ALA A 39 3.58 -3.76 4.66
CA ALA A 39 3.03 -5.10 4.82
C ALA A 39 4.11 -6.12 5.18
N GLU A 40 5.28 -6.02 4.55
CA GLU A 40 6.40 -6.91 4.86
C GLU A 40 6.84 -6.75 6.32
N ILE A 41 6.98 -5.51 6.78
CA ILE A 41 7.36 -5.24 8.17
C ILE A 41 6.30 -5.82 9.11
N LEU A 42 5.02 -5.60 8.80
CA LEU A 42 3.91 -6.08 9.61
C LEU A 42 3.89 -7.61 9.68
N LEU A 43 4.10 -8.29 8.55
CA LEU A 43 4.13 -9.75 8.53
C LEU A 43 5.29 -10.29 9.37
N ARG A 44 6.45 -9.66 9.31
CA ARG A 44 7.59 -10.05 10.14
C ARG A 44 7.31 -9.84 11.62
N LYS A 45 6.60 -8.76 11.96
CA LYS A 45 6.21 -8.47 13.35
C LYS A 45 5.40 -9.61 13.96
N TYR A 46 4.59 -10.30 13.17
CA TYR A 46 3.78 -11.43 13.60
C TYR A 46 4.40 -12.78 13.22
N SER A 47 5.69 -12.80 12.92
CA SER A 47 6.44 -14.00 12.54
C SER A 47 5.86 -14.76 11.34
N ALA A 48 5.25 -14.02 10.43
CA ALA A 48 4.71 -14.59 9.21
C ALA A 48 5.71 -14.43 8.07
N GLU A 49 5.73 -15.40 7.15
CA GLU A 49 6.58 -15.31 5.98
C GLU A 49 6.04 -14.30 4.98
N MET A 50 6.96 -13.55 4.35
CA MET A 50 6.62 -12.67 3.26
C MET A 50 6.42 -13.49 1.98
N PRO A 51 5.21 -13.52 1.42
CA PRO A 51 5.00 -14.26 0.18
C PRO A 51 5.78 -13.67 -0.98
N LYS A 52 6.19 -14.52 -1.93
CA LYS A 52 6.91 -14.07 -3.11
C LYS A 52 6.00 -13.44 -4.16
N ARG A 53 4.73 -13.84 -4.18
CA ARG A 53 3.75 -13.31 -5.14
C ARG A 53 2.95 -12.18 -4.50
N HIS A 54 2.75 -11.10 -5.26
CA HIS A 54 2.04 -9.91 -4.77
C HIS A 54 0.60 -10.20 -4.31
N ASP A 55 -0.11 -11.06 -5.04
CA ASP A 55 -1.48 -11.42 -4.67
C ASP A 55 -1.55 -12.15 -3.33
N LYS A 56 -0.49 -12.87 -2.97
CA LYS A 56 -0.42 -13.60 -1.71
C LYS A 56 -0.13 -12.70 -0.51
N ILE A 57 0.46 -11.53 -0.73
CA ILE A 57 0.72 -10.57 0.35
C ILE A 57 -0.61 -10.09 0.95
N ALA A 58 -1.56 -9.74 0.08
CA ALA A 58 -2.88 -9.32 0.54
C ALA A 58 -3.59 -10.45 1.28
N ASN A 59 -3.48 -11.68 0.78
CA ASN A 59 -4.06 -12.84 1.46
C ASN A 59 -3.47 -13.03 2.86
N ALA A 60 -2.17 -12.82 3.02
CA ALA A 60 -1.50 -12.95 4.32
C ALA A 60 -2.00 -11.89 5.31
N LEU A 61 -2.21 -10.65 4.86
CA LEU A 61 -2.77 -9.59 5.70
C LEU A 61 -4.21 -9.89 6.10
N GLU A 62 -5.01 -10.42 5.17
CA GLU A 62 -6.38 -10.81 5.46
C GLU A 62 -6.41 -11.90 6.53
N ASN A 63 -5.49 -12.86 6.45
CA ASN A 63 -5.38 -13.92 7.44
C ASN A 63 -5.03 -13.38 8.83
N LEU A 64 -4.13 -12.41 8.92
CA LEU A 64 -3.82 -11.77 10.20
C LEU A 64 -5.05 -11.08 10.80
N PHE A 65 -5.86 -10.45 9.95
CA PHE A 65 -7.10 -9.84 10.40
C PHE A 65 -8.10 -10.90 10.88
N LYS A 66 -8.30 -11.95 10.10
CA LYS A 66 -9.26 -13.02 10.45
C LYS A 66 -8.87 -13.76 11.72
N THR A 67 -7.59 -13.85 12.03
CA THR A 67 -7.11 -14.51 13.25
C THR A 67 -7.01 -13.56 14.44
N GLY A 68 -7.52 -12.34 14.31
CA GLY A 68 -7.60 -11.37 15.41
C GLY A 68 -6.30 -10.64 15.72
N LYS A 69 -5.27 -10.80 14.93
CA LYS A 69 -3.98 -10.12 15.16
C LYS A 69 -3.97 -8.67 14.71
N LEU A 70 -4.85 -8.31 13.78
CA LEU A 70 -5.02 -6.94 13.30
C LEU A 70 -6.44 -6.49 13.55
N GLU A 71 -6.62 -5.23 13.92
CA GLU A 71 -7.94 -4.63 14.12
C GLU A 71 -8.62 -4.27 12.80
N LYS A 72 -7.84 -4.17 11.72
CA LYS A 72 -8.32 -3.72 10.42
C LYS A 72 -7.80 -4.64 9.32
N ASP A 73 -8.63 -4.89 8.31
CA ASP A 73 -8.25 -5.66 7.14
C ASP A 73 -7.66 -4.73 6.08
N PHE A 74 -6.34 -4.83 5.87
CA PHE A 74 -5.62 -4.02 4.87
C PHE A 74 -5.53 -4.71 3.50
N SER A 75 -6.09 -5.92 3.36
CA SER A 75 -5.96 -6.69 2.12
C SER A 75 -6.62 -5.98 0.94
N PHE A 76 -7.76 -5.34 1.17
CA PHE A 76 -8.50 -4.64 0.13
C PHE A 76 -7.66 -3.49 -0.44
N THR A 77 -7.00 -2.73 0.42
CA THR A 77 -6.14 -1.63 0.01
C THR A 77 -4.98 -2.11 -0.84
N LEU A 78 -4.31 -3.19 -0.42
CA LEU A 78 -3.20 -3.75 -1.19
C LEU A 78 -3.65 -4.27 -2.55
N ARG A 79 -4.79 -4.96 -2.61
CA ARG A 79 -5.32 -5.46 -3.88
C ARG A 79 -5.64 -4.33 -4.83
N ARG A 80 -6.23 -3.25 -4.32
CA ARG A 80 -6.57 -2.09 -5.16
C ARG A 80 -5.33 -1.38 -5.67
N LEU A 81 -4.34 -1.16 -4.80
CA LEU A 81 -3.09 -0.52 -5.19
C LEU A 81 -2.31 -1.36 -6.21
N TYR A 82 -2.29 -2.67 -6.02
CA TYR A 82 -1.64 -3.56 -6.97
C TYR A 82 -2.32 -3.49 -8.35
N ASP A 83 -3.64 -3.52 -8.38
CA ASP A 83 -4.41 -3.41 -9.63
C ASP A 83 -4.10 -2.10 -10.35
N LEU A 84 -4.10 -0.98 -9.63
CA LEU A 84 -3.80 0.32 -10.22
C LEU A 84 -2.35 0.41 -10.71
N HIS A 85 -1.42 -0.18 -9.97
CA HIS A 85 -0.01 -0.22 -10.34
C HIS A 85 0.18 -1.01 -11.65
N MET A 86 -0.46 -2.17 -11.77
CA MET A 86 -0.38 -2.99 -12.98
C MET A 86 -0.97 -2.28 -14.19
N ARG A 87 -2.05 -1.53 -14.02
CA ARG A 87 -2.66 -0.76 -15.11
C ARG A 87 -1.72 0.33 -15.60
N SER A 88 -1.04 1.02 -14.67
CA SER A 88 -0.05 2.04 -15.00
C SER A 88 1.10 1.46 -15.83
N ASP A 89 1.59 0.28 -15.46
CA ASP A 89 2.68 -0.39 -16.18
C ASP A 89 2.29 -0.75 -17.62
N TYR A 90 1.00 -0.93 -17.88
CA TYR A 90 0.51 -1.25 -19.23
C TYR A 90 0.03 -0.01 -19.99
N GLY A 91 0.44 1.19 -19.55
CA GLY A 91 0.17 2.43 -20.29
C GLY A 91 -1.23 2.99 -20.14
N LYS A 92 -2.03 2.50 -19.20
CA LYS A 92 -3.35 3.05 -18.92
C LYS A 92 -3.23 4.16 -17.90
N GLU A 93 -3.93 5.26 -18.13
CA GLU A 93 -3.92 6.37 -17.19
C GLU A 93 -4.74 6.05 -15.95
N ILE A 94 -4.09 6.07 -14.80
CA ILE A 94 -4.73 5.81 -13.51
C ILE A 94 -5.79 6.87 -13.23
N GLY A 95 -5.51 8.13 -13.57
CA GLY A 95 -6.39 9.25 -13.30
C GLY A 95 -7.76 9.16 -13.94
N GLU A 96 -7.91 8.40 -15.01
CA GLU A 96 -9.21 8.21 -15.70
C GLU A 96 -10.13 7.26 -14.93
N GLU A 97 -9.56 6.36 -14.12
CA GLU A 97 -10.32 5.32 -13.44
C GLU A 97 -10.36 5.49 -11.92
N THR A 98 -9.63 6.46 -11.38
CA THR A 98 -9.51 6.65 -9.94
C THR A 98 -9.82 8.08 -9.58
N SER A 99 -10.83 8.28 -8.72
CA SER A 99 -11.18 9.61 -8.26
C SER A 99 -10.15 10.13 -7.24
N LYS A 100 -10.09 11.45 -7.10
CA LYS A 100 -9.24 12.07 -6.10
C LYS A 100 -9.61 11.60 -4.69
N GLU A 101 -10.91 11.43 -4.43
CA GLU A 101 -11.42 10.96 -3.15
C GLU A 101 -10.90 9.56 -2.83
N GLU A 102 -10.86 8.68 -3.84
CA GLU A 102 -10.30 7.34 -3.65
C GLU A 102 -8.80 7.39 -3.33
N ILE A 103 -8.06 8.25 -4.02
CA ILE A 103 -6.62 8.40 -3.78
C ILE A 103 -6.36 8.90 -2.37
N VAL A 104 -7.12 9.89 -1.91
CA VAL A 104 -7.00 10.40 -0.54
C VAL A 104 -7.28 9.30 0.47
N ARG A 105 -8.29 8.48 0.22
CA ARG A 105 -8.61 7.33 1.08
C ARG A 105 -7.47 6.33 1.11
N LEU A 106 -6.87 6.02 -0.05
CA LEU A 106 -5.73 5.11 -0.12
C LEU A 106 -4.52 5.66 0.63
N LEU A 107 -4.30 6.98 0.58
CA LEU A 107 -3.25 7.63 1.38
C LEU A 107 -3.48 7.42 2.87
N GLU A 108 -4.71 7.63 3.34
CA GLU A 108 -5.04 7.43 4.75
C GLU A 108 -4.88 5.97 5.15
N GLU A 109 -5.24 5.03 4.27
CA GLU A 109 -5.03 3.61 4.50
C GLU A 109 -3.55 3.27 4.60
N ALA A 110 -2.72 3.86 3.74
CA ALA A 110 -1.27 3.66 3.79
C ALA A 110 -0.69 4.12 5.13
N LYS A 111 -1.15 5.26 5.63
CA LYS A 111 -0.71 5.77 6.94
C LYS A 111 -1.14 4.83 8.07
N SER A 112 -2.35 4.29 8.00
CA SER A 112 -2.87 3.33 8.98
C SER A 112 -2.05 2.04 8.97
N LEU A 113 -1.73 1.54 7.77
CA LEU A 113 -0.91 0.34 7.63
C LEU A 113 0.49 0.55 8.21
N LEU A 114 1.10 1.69 7.94
CA LEU A 114 2.41 2.03 8.50
C LEU A 114 2.34 2.08 10.02
N GLN A 115 1.28 2.66 10.58
CA GLN A 115 1.09 2.72 12.02
C GLN A 115 0.99 1.32 12.62
N ALA A 116 0.27 0.42 11.97
CA ALA A 116 0.15 -0.98 12.41
C ALA A 116 1.49 -1.71 12.34
N ALA A 117 2.35 -1.35 11.40
CA ALA A 117 3.66 -1.98 11.20
C ALA A 117 4.72 -1.54 12.22
N ARG A 118 4.49 -0.46 12.94
CA ARG A 118 5.43 0.07 13.94
C ARG A 118 5.58 -0.81 15.16
#